data_c373437dcd3102db8d575bfa274838a6
#
_entry.id   c373437dcd3102db8d575bfa274838a6
#
_cell.length_a   1.000
_cell.length_b   1.000
_cell.length_c   1.000
_cell.angle_alpha   90.00
_cell.angle_beta   90.00
_cell.angle_gamma   90.00
#
_symmetry.space_group_name_H-M   'P 1'
#
loop_
_entity.id
_entity.type
_entity.pdbx_description
1 polymer ?
#
loop_
_entity_poly.entity_id
_entity_poly.type
_entity_poly.pdbx_seq_one_letter_code
_entity_poly.pdbx_strand_id
1 'polypeptide(L)'
;DIALMQFYGAEIRLNTPAPSVAELNVAGYTHIFFAVGAGKAGRLNIPGNVVPVIQWLRDLKAGKKVSLGHVAVIGGGNTAMDAARAAIRSGAASATLVYRRTKRYMPADAEELELAMADGVRFLELAAPVAQENGRLKCERMTLGAPDEKGRRSPLPTGELMEFDCDTVIAAVGEQVEGELFTANGIAVNAKDIPGFCTNLENVYVGGDAMRGPATVVEGIADAQRFADIVIGAPHTLSVPENAHVTREEAISKKGILSPPTVGCEGNRCLHCNTVCQVCADVCPNRANVVIELPGGRHEILHVDRMCNECGNCAVFCPYDSAPYRDKFTLFLTRSGFDESQENQGFLPLGGGKLLIRLEGKVFEADPATDDR
;
A
#
# COMPACT_ATOMS: atom_id res chain seq x y z
N ASP A 1 6.54 11.65 -18.51
CA ASP A 1 5.50 10.78 -19.11
C ASP A 1 4.64 11.54 -20.12
N ILE A 2 4.04 12.71 -19.79
CA ILE A 2 3.18 13.48 -20.72
C ILE A 2 3.92 13.83 -22.03
N ALA A 3 5.15 14.35 -21.95
CA ALA A 3 5.95 14.67 -23.13
C ALA A 3 6.24 13.42 -23.98
N LEU A 4 6.38 12.26 -23.38
CA LEU A 4 6.57 10.99 -24.08
C LEU A 4 5.29 10.56 -24.82
N MET A 5 4.12 10.70 -24.20
CA MET A 5 2.83 10.45 -24.86
C MET A 5 2.64 11.33 -26.08
N GLN A 6 2.94 12.63 -25.97
CA GLN A 6 2.88 13.58 -27.07
C GLN A 6 3.89 13.25 -28.19
N PHE A 7 5.10 12.82 -27.81
CA PHE A 7 6.11 12.34 -28.79
C PHE A 7 5.60 11.16 -29.62
N TYR A 8 4.83 10.26 -29.03
CA TYR A 8 4.17 9.16 -29.73
C TYR A 8 2.87 9.55 -30.44
N GLY A 9 2.55 10.84 -30.52
CA GLY A 9 1.43 11.35 -31.31
C GLY A 9 0.11 11.51 -30.54
N ALA A 10 0.10 11.35 -29.22
CA ALA A 10 -1.11 11.62 -28.44
C ALA A 10 -1.43 13.10 -28.41
N GLU A 11 -2.64 13.48 -28.86
CA GLU A 11 -3.17 14.83 -28.71
C GLU A 11 -3.80 14.98 -27.32
N ILE A 12 -3.36 15.98 -26.55
CA ILE A 12 -3.87 16.26 -25.20
C ILE A 12 -4.57 17.61 -25.22
N ARG A 13 -5.87 17.61 -24.96
CA ARG A 13 -6.72 18.81 -24.88
C ARG A 13 -7.03 19.14 -23.43
N LEU A 14 -6.35 20.14 -22.89
CA LEU A 14 -6.57 20.62 -21.52
C LEU A 14 -7.74 21.62 -21.46
N ASN A 15 -8.37 21.73 -20.27
CA ASN A 15 -9.49 22.64 -20.01
C ASN A 15 -10.65 22.48 -21.01
N THR A 16 -10.83 21.26 -21.52
CA THR A 16 -11.84 20.91 -22.50
C THR A 16 -12.82 19.93 -21.87
N PRO A 17 -14.11 20.25 -21.75
CA PRO A 17 -15.11 19.26 -21.30
C PRO A 17 -15.09 18.06 -22.23
N ALA A 18 -15.24 16.86 -21.66
CA ALA A 18 -15.32 15.65 -22.46
C ALA A 18 -16.57 15.69 -23.35
N PRO A 19 -16.44 15.50 -24.69
CA PRO A 19 -17.59 15.36 -25.56
C PRO A 19 -18.40 14.08 -25.18
N SER A 20 -19.68 14.09 -25.55
CA SER A 20 -20.51 12.89 -25.42
C SER A 20 -20.06 11.81 -26.41
N VAL A 21 -20.44 10.55 -26.12
CA VAL A 21 -20.24 9.41 -27.04
C VAL A 21 -20.82 9.72 -28.43
N ALA A 22 -22.01 10.33 -28.48
CA ALA A 22 -22.65 10.70 -29.76
C ALA A 22 -21.83 11.70 -30.55
N GLU A 23 -21.30 12.75 -29.92
CA GLU A 23 -20.44 13.74 -30.55
C GLU A 23 -19.13 13.14 -31.03
N LEU A 24 -18.52 12.28 -30.26
CA LEU A 24 -17.28 11.57 -30.63
C LEU A 24 -17.51 10.66 -31.85
N ASN A 25 -18.61 9.93 -31.89
CA ASN A 25 -18.99 9.11 -33.05
C ASN A 25 -19.19 9.95 -34.32
N VAL A 26 -19.87 11.09 -34.21
CA VAL A 26 -20.04 12.03 -35.34
C VAL A 26 -18.71 12.61 -35.79
N ALA A 27 -17.77 12.83 -34.87
CA ALA A 27 -16.42 13.31 -35.17
C ALA A 27 -15.51 12.22 -35.78
N GLY A 28 -16.00 10.98 -35.91
CA GLY A 28 -15.29 9.89 -36.59
C GLY A 28 -14.37 9.04 -35.66
N TYR A 29 -14.50 9.18 -34.34
CA TYR A 29 -13.80 8.30 -33.43
C TYR A 29 -14.42 6.90 -33.45
N THR A 30 -13.60 5.89 -33.70
CA THR A 30 -14.02 4.49 -33.85
C THR A 30 -13.97 3.72 -32.52
N HIS A 31 -13.18 4.19 -31.55
CA HIS A 31 -13.06 3.58 -30.23
C HIS A 31 -13.02 4.69 -29.20
N ILE A 32 -13.77 4.52 -28.12
CA ILE A 32 -13.88 5.50 -27.04
C ILE A 32 -13.54 4.79 -25.73
N PHE A 33 -12.57 5.30 -24.98
CA PHE A 33 -12.15 4.75 -23.70
C PHE A 33 -12.29 5.78 -22.58
N PHE A 34 -13.15 5.49 -21.61
CA PHE A 34 -13.34 6.32 -20.44
C PHE A 34 -12.33 5.93 -19.34
N ALA A 35 -11.38 6.80 -19.07
CA ALA A 35 -10.39 6.67 -18.01
C ALA A 35 -10.49 7.84 -17.01
N VAL A 36 -11.72 8.18 -16.60
CA VAL A 36 -12.05 9.40 -15.84
C VAL A 36 -11.82 9.27 -14.34
N GLY A 37 -11.44 8.07 -13.88
CA GLY A 37 -11.14 7.81 -12.47
C GLY A 37 -12.38 7.78 -11.58
N ALA A 38 -12.17 7.89 -10.26
CA ALA A 38 -13.19 7.92 -9.21
C ALA A 38 -13.03 9.21 -8.38
N GLY A 39 -13.37 10.36 -8.99
CA GLY A 39 -13.11 11.69 -8.42
C GLY A 39 -14.15 12.19 -7.42
N LYS A 40 -15.28 11.48 -7.24
CA LYS A 40 -16.36 11.89 -6.31
C LYS A 40 -15.96 11.52 -4.88
N ALA A 41 -15.73 12.54 -4.05
CA ALA A 41 -15.38 12.32 -2.66
C ALA A 41 -16.51 11.67 -1.87
N GLY A 42 -16.18 10.67 -1.08
CA GLY A 42 -17.08 10.12 -0.06
C GLY A 42 -17.51 11.19 0.94
N ARG A 43 -18.74 11.10 1.43
CA ARG A 43 -19.29 12.08 2.38
C ARG A 43 -19.16 11.57 3.80
N LEU A 44 -18.67 12.43 4.68
CA LEU A 44 -18.72 12.27 6.11
C LEU A 44 -19.78 13.24 6.66
N ASN A 45 -20.93 12.70 7.07
CA ASN A 45 -22.06 13.50 7.55
C ASN A 45 -21.98 13.69 9.07
N ILE A 46 -21.13 14.60 9.51
CA ILE A 46 -21.05 15.05 10.90
C ILE A 46 -21.11 16.59 10.94
N PRO A 47 -21.60 17.19 12.01
CA PRO A 47 -21.49 18.64 12.23
C PRO A 47 -20.03 19.08 12.32
N GLY A 48 -19.75 20.29 11.83
CA GLY A 48 -18.45 20.95 11.98
C GLY A 48 -17.73 21.30 10.68
N ASN A 49 -16.46 21.67 10.81
CA ASN A 49 -15.59 22.03 9.70
C ASN A 49 -15.01 20.77 9.02
N VAL A 50 -15.78 20.18 8.12
CA VAL A 50 -15.43 18.96 7.40
C VAL A 50 -15.08 19.27 5.95
N VAL A 51 -13.88 18.91 5.53
CA VAL A 51 -13.38 19.13 4.16
C VAL A 51 -13.11 17.81 3.49
N PRO A 52 -13.59 17.60 2.24
CA PRO A 52 -13.24 16.40 1.46
C PRO A 52 -11.73 16.34 1.17
N VAL A 53 -11.13 15.17 1.33
CA VAL A 53 -9.67 14.96 1.23
C VAL A 53 -9.10 15.42 -0.11
N ILE A 54 -9.74 15.07 -1.22
CA ILE A 54 -9.25 15.40 -2.57
C ILE A 54 -9.27 16.92 -2.79
N GLN A 55 -10.33 17.59 -2.32
CA GLN A 55 -10.40 19.05 -2.41
C GLN A 55 -9.32 19.71 -1.55
N TRP A 56 -9.10 19.21 -0.35
CA TRP A 56 -8.08 19.72 0.56
C TRP A 56 -6.66 19.56 -0.01
N LEU A 57 -6.32 18.38 -0.51
CA LEU A 57 -5.02 18.11 -1.15
C LEU A 57 -4.81 18.96 -2.41
N ARG A 58 -5.84 19.13 -3.21
CA ARG A 58 -5.81 20.00 -4.41
C ARG A 58 -5.54 21.45 -4.05
N ASP A 59 -6.23 21.98 -3.04
CA ASP A 59 -6.08 23.35 -2.59
C ASP A 59 -4.69 23.58 -1.99
N LEU A 60 -4.19 22.63 -1.19
CA LEU A 60 -2.84 22.65 -0.65
C LEU A 60 -1.77 22.67 -1.77
N LYS A 61 -1.89 21.78 -2.74
CA LYS A 61 -0.98 21.71 -3.90
C LYS A 61 -1.02 22.95 -4.76
N ALA A 62 -2.17 23.60 -4.87
CA ALA A 62 -2.34 24.87 -5.56
C ALA A 62 -1.81 26.09 -4.79
N GLY A 63 -1.22 25.90 -3.62
CA GLY A 63 -0.69 26.96 -2.75
C GLY A 63 -1.77 27.81 -2.11
N LYS A 64 -3.03 27.35 -2.08
CA LYS A 64 -4.09 28.06 -1.36
C LYS A 64 -3.91 27.93 0.15
N LYS A 65 -4.34 28.97 0.86
CA LYS A 65 -4.35 28.93 2.32
C LYS A 65 -5.38 27.88 2.80
N VAL A 66 -4.92 26.78 3.39
CA VAL A 66 -5.74 25.80 4.07
C VAL A 66 -5.62 25.98 5.58
N SER A 67 -6.70 25.68 6.31
CA SER A 67 -6.64 25.68 7.78
C SER A 67 -5.80 24.49 8.23
N LEU A 68 -4.75 24.76 8.99
CA LEU A 68 -3.79 23.73 9.43
C LEU A 68 -3.89 23.44 10.92
N GLY A 69 -4.20 24.31 11.81
CA GLY A 69 -4.35 24.08 13.26
C GLY A 69 -4.16 22.63 13.73
N HIS A 70 -5.08 22.12 14.51
CA HIS A 70 -5.19 20.71 14.84
C HIS A 70 -6.07 20.00 13.82
N VAL A 71 -5.51 19.05 13.09
CA VAL A 71 -6.18 18.36 11.98
C VAL A 71 -6.52 16.92 12.36
N ALA A 72 -7.76 16.51 12.09
CA ALA A 72 -8.16 15.10 12.17
C ALA A 72 -8.43 14.57 10.76
N VAL A 73 -7.78 13.48 10.37
CA VAL A 73 -8.01 12.80 9.09
C VAL A 73 -8.82 11.52 9.36
N ILE A 74 -10.01 11.44 8.77
CA ILE A 74 -10.93 10.32 8.99
C ILE A 74 -10.82 9.34 7.83
N GLY A 75 -10.23 8.19 8.08
CA GLY A 75 -10.06 7.14 7.07
C GLY A 75 -8.94 6.17 7.36
N GLY A 76 -8.74 5.19 6.48
CA GLY A 76 -7.70 4.16 6.64
C GLY A 76 -7.11 3.70 5.32
N GLY A 77 -7.31 4.44 4.22
CA GLY A 77 -6.68 4.18 2.92
C GLY A 77 -5.44 5.04 2.69
N ASN A 78 -4.69 4.78 1.62
CA ASN A 78 -3.47 5.53 1.28
C ASN A 78 -3.72 7.04 1.16
N THR A 79 -4.85 7.46 0.60
CA THR A 79 -5.24 8.89 0.54
C THR A 79 -5.34 9.56 1.92
N ALA A 80 -5.73 8.79 2.95
CA ALA A 80 -5.75 9.30 4.33
C ALA A 80 -4.32 9.47 4.88
N MET A 81 -3.41 8.55 4.55
CA MET A 81 -1.99 8.67 4.93
C MET A 81 -1.37 9.90 4.26
N ASP A 82 -1.59 10.08 2.96
CA ASP A 82 -1.12 11.26 2.20
C ASP A 82 -1.59 12.57 2.83
N ALA A 83 -2.88 12.66 3.17
CA ALA A 83 -3.45 13.86 3.77
C ALA A 83 -2.87 14.15 5.16
N ALA A 84 -2.71 13.13 6.00
CA ALA A 84 -2.17 13.28 7.35
C ALA A 84 -0.69 13.73 7.32
N ARG A 85 0.11 13.12 6.46
CA ARG A 85 1.52 13.50 6.23
C ARG A 85 1.63 14.90 5.65
N ALA A 86 0.81 15.22 4.65
CA ALA A 86 0.76 16.54 4.04
C ALA A 86 0.39 17.62 5.07
N ALA A 87 -0.53 17.35 5.99
CA ALA A 87 -0.89 18.29 7.06
C ALA A 87 0.30 18.61 7.96
N ILE A 88 1.01 17.60 8.47
CA ILE A 88 2.22 17.78 9.31
C ILE A 88 3.30 18.54 8.53
N ARG A 89 3.62 18.12 7.31
CA ARG A 89 4.67 18.72 6.48
C ARG A 89 4.36 20.16 6.07
N SER A 90 3.09 20.53 6.07
CA SER A 90 2.63 21.90 5.78
C SER A 90 2.51 22.79 7.02
N GLY A 91 2.88 22.27 8.21
CA GLY A 91 2.94 23.04 9.45
C GLY A 91 1.67 22.98 10.30
N ALA A 92 0.86 21.93 10.21
CA ALA A 92 -0.22 21.71 11.18
C ALA A 92 0.35 21.55 12.61
N ALA A 93 -0.35 22.07 13.60
CA ALA A 93 0.02 21.93 15.01
C ALA A 93 -0.01 20.46 15.46
N SER A 94 -0.94 19.70 14.92
CA SER A 94 -0.97 18.25 15.03
C SER A 94 -1.82 17.64 13.91
N ALA A 95 -1.55 16.38 13.56
CA ALA A 95 -2.44 15.58 12.71
C ALA A 95 -2.76 14.26 13.42
N THR A 96 -4.04 13.94 13.52
CA THR A 96 -4.54 12.69 14.10
C THR A 96 -5.29 11.90 13.03
N LEU A 97 -4.80 10.73 12.70
CA LEU A 97 -5.49 9.77 11.83
C LEU A 97 -6.50 8.98 12.67
N VAL A 98 -7.77 9.09 12.34
CA VAL A 98 -8.86 8.44 13.06
C VAL A 98 -9.43 7.31 12.22
N TYR A 99 -9.39 6.09 12.75
CA TYR A 99 -9.86 4.91 12.06
C TYR A 99 -10.82 4.08 12.93
N ARG A 100 -11.96 3.71 12.35
CA ARG A 100 -13.04 3.00 13.07
C ARG A 100 -12.79 1.51 13.34
N ARG A 101 -11.70 0.94 12.79
CA ARG A 101 -11.23 -0.43 13.03
C ARG A 101 -9.82 -0.40 13.59
N THR A 102 -9.18 -1.56 13.69
CA THR A 102 -7.76 -1.66 14.07
C THR A 102 -6.84 -1.58 12.86
N LYS A 103 -5.55 -1.32 13.09
CA LYS A 103 -4.46 -1.34 12.09
C LYS A 103 -4.58 -2.56 11.14
N ARG A 104 -4.89 -3.74 11.69
CA ARG A 104 -5.02 -5.00 10.92
C ARG A 104 -6.02 -4.93 9.77
N TYR A 105 -7.07 -4.11 9.89
CA TYR A 105 -8.14 -4.01 8.89
C TYR A 105 -8.04 -2.76 8.02
N MET A 106 -6.90 -2.07 8.07
CA MET A 106 -6.67 -0.91 7.20
C MET A 106 -6.45 -1.37 5.76
N PRO A 107 -7.06 -0.67 4.79
CA PRO A 107 -6.76 -0.90 3.38
C PRO A 107 -5.47 -0.22 2.92
N ALA A 108 -4.89 0.68 3.72
CA ALA A 108 -3.60 1.30 3.42
C ALA A 108 -2.45 0.31 3.60
N ASP A 109 -1.38 0.50 2.83
CA ASP A 109 -0.15 -0.23 3.00
C ASP A 109 0.46 0.03 4.39
N ALA A 110 1.00 -1.01 5.03
CA ALA A 110 1.56 -0.91 6.37
C ALA A 110 2.71 0.11 6.44
N GLU A 111 3.53 0.16 5.39
CA GLU A 111 4.63 1.09 5.24
C GLU A 111 4.15 2.56 5.22
N GLU A 112 3.03 2.86 4.55
CA GLU A 112 2.46 4.21 4.51
C GLU A 112 2.02 4.69 5.89
N LEU A 113 1.45 3.80 6.71
CA LEU A 113 1.12 4.12 8.09
C LEU A 113 2.37 4.38 8.94
N GLU A 114 3.41 3.55 8.78
CA GLU A 114 4.68 3.72 9.50
C GLU A 114 5.36 5.05 9.14
N LEU A 115 5.39 5.39 7.87
CA LEU A 115 5.89 6.68 7.40
C LEU A 115 5.06 7.86 7.93
N ALA A 116 3.73 7.71 8.02
CA ALA A 116 2.88 8.74 8.60
C ALA A 116 3.18 8.95 10.09
N MET A 117 3.35 7.87 10.85
CA MET A 117 3.72 7.94 12.27
C MET A 117 5.13 8.52 12.45
N ALA A 118 6.08 8.19 11.59
CA ALA A 118 7.43 8.77 11.59
C ALA A 118 7.43 10.28 11.29
N ASP A 119 6.52 10.75 10.45
CA ASP A 119 6.30 12.19 10.20
C ASP A 119 5.61 12.91 11.40
N GLY A 120 5.21 12.18 12.46
CA GLY A 120 4.58 12.75 13.66
C GLY A 120 3.05 12.69 13.67
N VAL A 121 2.42 11.93 12.77
CA VAL A 121 0.96 11.70 12.78
C VAL A 121 0.60 10.79 13.97
N ARG A 122 -0.40 11.19 14.74
CA ARG A 122 -0.98 10.33 15.79
C ARG A 122 -2.00 9.39 15.17
N PHE A 123 -1.92 8.11 15.49
CA PHE A 123 -2.89 7.13 15.05
C PHE A 123 -3.88 6.78 16.17
N LEU A 124 -5.16 6.95 15.91
CA LEU A 124 -6.28 6.63 16.80
C LEU A 124 -7.18 5.58 16.14
N GLU A 125 -7.04 4.34 16.58
CA GLU A 125 -7.88 3.23 16.13
C GLU A 125 -9.14 3.06 16.99
N LEU A 126 -10.10 2.32 16.50
CA LEU A 126 -11.37 2.03 17.15
C LEU A 126 -12.10 3.31 17.59
N ALA A 127 -12.10 4.32 16.71
CA ALA A 127 -12.78 5.58 16.94
C ALA A 127 -13.56 6.01 15.68
N ALA A 128 -14.79 6.47 15.88
CA ALA A 128 -15.65 7.01 14.83
C ALA A 128 -16.03 8.45 15.17
N PRO A 129 -15.88 9.41 14.25
CA PRO A 129 -16.20 10.80 14.50
C PRO A 129 -17.72 11.00 14.62
N VAL A 130 -18.14 11.84 15.54
CA VAL A 130 -19.55 12.17 15.81
C VAL A 130 -19.84 13.63 15.47
N ALA A 131 -19.03 14.56 15.95
CA ALA A 131 -19.18 15.99 15.71
C ALA A 131 -17.85 16.72 15.93
N GLN A 132 -17.60 17.78 15.16
CA GLN A 132 -16.53 18.73 15.42
C GLN A 132 -17.14 20.06 15.81
N GLU A 133 -16.91 20.48 17.04
CA GLU A 133 -17.49 21.69 17.62
C GLU A 133 -16.49 22.35 18.57
N ASN A 134 -16.48 23.68 18.61
CA ASN A 134 -15.65 24.47 19.54
C ASN A 134 -14.15 24.12 19.51
N GLY A 135 -13.60 23.81 18.32
CA GLY A 135 -12.18 23.42 18.18
C GLY A 135 -11.87 22.01 18.69
N ARG A 136 -12.86 21.15 18.87
CA ARG A 136 -12.70 19.77 19.35
C ARG A 136 -13.45 18.79 18.46
N LEU A 137 -12.84 17.61 18.24
CA LEU A 137 -13.52 16.48 17.60
C LEU A 137 -13.98 15.50 18.69
N LYS A 138 -15.28 15.26 18.69
CA LYS A 138 -15.92 14.22 19.49
C LYS A 138 -15.98 12.93 18.68
N CYS A 139 -15.44 11.86 19.24
CA CYS A 139 -15.48 10.53 18.66
C CYS A 139 -16.18 9.54 19.59
N GLU A 140 -16.85 8.56 19.02
CA GLU A 140 -17.35 7.39 19.74
C GLU A 140 -16.33 6.26 19.64
N ARG A 141 -16.04 5.62 20.78
CA ARG A 141 -15.17 4.45 20.82
C ARG A 141 -15.88 3.25 20.20
N MET A 142 -15.15 2.51 19.40
CA MET A 142 -15.67 1.35 18.66
C MET A 142 -15.12 0.04 19.23
N THR A 143 -15.86 -1.04 19.02
CA THR A 143 -15.37 -2.42 19.19
C THR A 143 -15.57 -3.19 17.89
N LEU A 144 -14.93 -4.34 17.75
CA LEU A 144 -15.07 -5.16 16.57
C LEU A 144 -16.08 -6.29 16.79
N GLY A 145 -17.10 -6.35 15.95
CA GLY A 145 -18.08 -7.44 15.92
C GLY A 145 -17.49 -8.77 15.44
N ALA A 146 -18.35 -9.77 15.22
CA ALA A 146 -17.95 -11.04 14.62
C ALA A 146 -17.42 -10.83 13.19
N PRO A 147 -16.50 -11.69 12.70
CA PRO A 147 -16.04 -11.64 11.33
C PRO A 147 -17.17 -12.03 10.37
N ASP A 148 -17.25 -11.37 9.21
CA ASP A 148 -18.09 -11.76 8.09
C ASP A 148 -17.48 -12.95 7.32
N GLU A 149 -18.16 -13.41 6.27
CA GLU A 149 -17.70 -14.54 5.41
C GLU A 149 -16.31 -14.32 4.78
N LYS A 150 -15.84 -13.06 4.69
CA LYS A 150 -14.51 -12.68 4.20
C LYS A 150 -13.52 -12.42 5.31
N GLY A 151 -13.86 -12.77 6.57
CA GLY A 151 -13.02 -12.53 7.75
C GLY A 151 -12.96 -11.07 8.20
N ARG A 152 -13.75 -10.17 7.61
CA ARG A 152 -13.74 -8.74 7.95
C ARG A 152 -14.69 -8.46 9.12
N ARG A 153 -14.21 -7.75 10.14
CA ARG A 153 -15.01 -7.40 11.32
C ARG A 153 -15.61 -6.01 11.20
N SER A 154 -16.91 -5.90 11.45
CA SER A 154 -17.59 -4.61 11.44
C SER A 154 -17.34 -3.85 12.74
N PRO A 155 -17.10 -2.52 12.68
CA PRO A 155 -16.99 -1.70 13.86
C PRO A 155 -18.39 -1.51 14.49
N LEU A 156 -18.49 -1.71 15.79
CA LEU A 156 -19.72 -1.54 16.58
C LEU A 156 -19.51 -0.42 17.60
N PRO A 157 -20.48 0.49 17.78
CA PRO A 157 -20.40 1.56 18.77
C PRO A 157 -20.46 0.99 20.19
N THR A 158 -19.71 1.59 21.11
CA THR A 158 -19.70 1.20 22.54
C THR A 158 -20.52 2.13 23.41
N GLY A 159 -20.91 3.31 22.92
CA GLY A 159 -21.52 4.39 23.69
C GLY A 159 -20.51 5.24 24.46
N GLU A 160 -19.23 4.86 24.51
CA GLU A 160 -18.19 5.63 25.17
C GLU A 160 -17.70 6.75 24.25
N LEU A 161 -17.70 7.98 24.73
CA LEU A 161 -17.29 9.15 24.00
C LEU A 161 -15.91 9.64 24.45
N MET A 162 -15.13 10.13 23.49
CA MET A 162 -13.83 10.77 23.71
C MET A 162 -13.71 12.03 22.87
N GLU A 163 -12.89 12.96 23.32
CA GLU A 163 -12.68 14.24 22.62
C GLU A 163 -11.20 14.61 22.59
N PHE A 164 -10.80 15.31 21.53
CA PHE A 164 -9.47 15.89 21.40
C PHE A 164 -9.51 17.17 20.55
N ASP A 165 -8.47 17.99 20.62
CA ASP A 165 -8.39 19.25 19.89
C ASP A 165 -8.36 19.02 18.39
N CYS A 166 -9.25 19.71 17.66
CA CYS A 166 -9.41 19.58 16.22
C CYS A 166 -10.09 20.81 15.62
N ASP A 167 -9.38 21.54 14.77
CA ASP A 167 -9.88 22.71 14.07
C ASP A 167 -10.50 22.33 12.72
N THR A 168 -9.96 21.29 12.07
CA THR A 168 -10.39 20.84 10.75
C THR A 168 -10.45 19.33 10.68
N VAL A 169 -11.56 18.80 10.17
CA VAL A 169 -11.74 17.38 9.85
C VAL A 169 -11.56 17.18 8.36
N ILE A 170 -10.60 16.34 7.96
CA ILE A 170 -10.39 15.93 6.57
C ILE A 170 -11.06 14.57 6.37
N ALA A 171 -12.09 14.54 5.53
CA ALA A 171 -12.85 13.32 5.25
C ALA A 171 -12.18 12.50 4.12
N ALA A 172 -11.47 11.43 4.51
CA ALA A 172 -10.84 10.45 3.62
C ALA A 172 -11.59 9.10 3.69
N VAL A 173 -12.92 9.16 3.59
CA VAL A 173 -13.84 8.02 3.78
C VAL A 173 -14.14 7.25 2.49
N GLY A 174 -13.27 7.36 1.51
CA GLY A 174 -13.33 6.71 0.22
C GLY A 174 -13.68 7.69 -0.90
N GLU A 175 -13.43 7.22 -2.11
CA GLU A 175 -13.74 7.90 -3.36
C GLU A 175 -14.77 7.06 -4.11
N GLN A 176 -15.56 7.71 -4.95
CA GLN A 176 -16.64 7.06 -5.70
C GLN A 176 -16.53 7.43 -7.17
N VAL A 177 -17.01 6.54 -8.01
CA VAL A 177 -17.16 6.78 -9.43
C VAL A 177 -18.35 7.72 -9.67
N GLU A 178 -18.23 8.65 -10.61
CA GLU A 178 -19.33 9.52 -11.02
C GLU A 178 -20.24 8.82 -12.02
N GLY A 179 -21.15 7.98 -11.54
CA GLY A 179 -22.05 7.18 -12.37
C GLY A 179 -22.93 8.01 -13.31
N GLU A 180 -23.23 9.26 -12.93
CA GLU A 180 -24.04 10.19 -13.74
C GLU A 180 -23.42 10.47 -15.12
N LEU A 181 -22.07 10.55 -15.22
CA LEU A 181 -21.36 10.70 -16.48
C LEU A 181 -21.65 9.55 -17.45
N PHE A 182 -21.69 8.32 -16.93
CA PHE A 182 -21.91 7.12 -17.74
C PHE A 182 -23.38 7.00 -18.18
N THR A 183 -24.31 7.23 -17.26
CA THR A 183 -25.76 7.18 -17.58
C THR A 183 -26.15 8.28 -18.58
N ALA A 184 -25.56 9.48 -18.49
CA ALA A 184 -25.75 10.55 -19.44
C ALA A 184 -25.26 10.20 -20.86
N ASN A 185 -24.31 9.29 -20.98
CA ASN A 185 -23.79 8.77 -22.25
C ASN A 185 -24.46 7.45 -22.66
N GLY A 186 -25.51 6.99 -21.99
CA GLY A 186 -26.19 5.75 -22.29
C GLY A 186 -25.41 4.49 -21.90
N ILE A 187 -24.35 4.63 -21.09
CA ILE A 187 -23.55 3.51 -20.58
C ILE A 187 -24.25 2.91 -19.36
N ALA A 188 -24.52 1.60 -19.40
CA ALA A 188 -25.12 0.89 -18.30
C ALA A 188 -24.12 0.79 -17.12
N VAL A 189 -24.61 1.03 -15.91
CA VAL A 189 -23.85 0.95 -14.67
C VAL A 189 -24.45 -0.12 -13.75
N ASN A 190 -23.62 -0.71 -12.86
CA ASN A 190 -24.06 -1.67 -11.85
C ASN A 190 -24.66 -0.96 -10.61
N ALA A 191 -25.05 -1.72 -9.58
CA ALA A 191 -25.63 -1.18 -8.34
C ALA A 191 -24.73 -0.22 -7.55
N LYS A 192 -23.45 -0.11 -7.91
CA LYS A 192 -22.47 0.84 -7.34
C LYS A 192 -22.18 2.00 -8.29
N ASP A 193 -22.97 2.19 -9.31
CA ASP A 193 -22.78 3.17 -10.39
C ASP A 193 -21.45 2.96 -11.15
N ILE A 194 -20.96 1.73 -11.23
CA ILE A 194 -19.71 1.35 -11.88
C ILE A 194 -20.03 0.62 -13.18
N PRO A 195 -19.55 1.06 -14.35
CA PRO A 195 -19.71 0.35 -15.61
C PRO A 195 -18.78 -0.87 -15.70
N GLY A 196 -19.03 -1.76 -16.65
CA GLY A 196 -18.08 -2.82 -17.01
C GLY A 196 -16.96 -2.30 -17.92
N PHE A 197 -15.90 -3.10 -18.11
CA PHE A 197 -14.81 -2.76 -19.03
C PHE A 197 -15.33 -2.62 -20.48
N CYS A 198 -15.98 -3.65 -21.00
CA CYS A 198 -16.79 -3.57 -22.21
C CYS A 198 -18.18 -3.09 -21.80
N THR A 199 -18.59 -1.95 -22.34
CA THR A 199 -19.92 -1.39 -22.03
C THR A 199 -21.02 -2.04 -22.88
N ASN A 200 -22.26 -1.64 -22.66
CA ASN A 200 -23.39 -1.99 -23.50
C ASN A 200 -23.39 -1.28 -24.87
N LEU A 201 -22.50 -0.32 -25.09
CA LEU A 201 -22.34 0.38 -26.35
C LEU A 201 -21.17 -0.22 -27.13
N GLU A 202 -21.34 -0.38 -28.43
CA GLU A 202 -20.29 -0.87 -29.32
C GLU A 202 -19.11 0.09 -29.33
N ASN A 203 -17.88 -0.47 -29.24
CA ASN A 203 -16.63 0.29 -29.26
C ASN A 203 -16.46 1.38 -28.16
N VAL A 204 -17.23 1.25 -27.08
CA VAL A 204 -17.11 2.10 -25.90
C VAL A 204 -16.66 1.27 -24.69
N TYR A 205 -15.57 1.70 -24.08
CA TYR A 205 -14.87 0.98 -23.01
C TYR A 205 -14.66 1.89 -21.80
N VAL A 206 -14.52 1.29 -20.63
CA VAL A 206 -14.23 1.99 -19.37
C VAL A 206 -13.15 1.23 -18.62
N GLY A 207 -12.13 1.92 -18.11
CA GLY A 207 -11.05 1.27 -17.36
C GLY A 207 -10.53 2.10 -16.20
N GLY A 208 -9.58 1.53 -15.46
CA GLY A 208 -9.04 2.12 -14.25
C GLY A 208 -10.08 2.27 -13.15
N ASP A 209 -9.89 3.27 -12.29
CA ASP A 209 -10.77 3.51 -11.15
C ASP A 209 -12.22 3.83 -11.55
N ALA A 210 -12.43 4.31 -12.77
CA ALA A 210 -13.77 4.55 -13.32
C ALA A 210 -14.60 3.26 -13.44
N MET A 211 -13.94 2.12 -13.61
CA MET A 211 -14.58 0.80 -13.76
C MET A 211 -14.70 0.05 -12.44
N ARG A 212 -13.69 0.12 -11.58
CA ARG A 212 -13.58 -0.74 -10.39
C ARG A 212 -13.65 -0.01 -9.05
N GLY A 213 -13.63 1.32 -9.08
CA GLY A 213 -13.38 2.15 -7.91
C GLY A 213 -11.88 2.36 -7.67
N PRO A 214 -11.50 3.13 -6.64
CA PRO A 214 -10.11 3.46 -6.35
C PRO A 214 -9.22 2.22 -6.22
N ALA A 215 -8.14 2.20 -6.99
CA ALA A 215 -7.20 1.10 -7.09
C ALA A 215 -5.77 1.62 -7.34
N THR A 216 -4.85 0.75 -7.77
CA THR A 216 -3.46 1.11 -8.02
C THR A 216 -3.23 1.62 -9.45
N VAL A 217 -2.17 2.41 -9.63
CA VAL A 217 -1.73 2.87 -10.96
C VAL A 217 -1.43 1.69 -11.88
N VAL A 218 -0.88 0.60 -11.33
CA VAL A 218 -0.54 -0.63 -12.09
C VAL A 218 -1.80 -1.25 -12.71
N GLU A 219 -2.89 -1.30 -11.94
CA GLU A 219 -4.18 -1.81 -12.44
C GLU A 219 -4.76 -0.91 -13.52
N GLY A 220 -4.62 0.41 -13.38
CA GLY A 220 -5.01 1.37 -14.42
C GLY A 220 -4.22 1.18 -15.73
N ILE A 221 -2.90 0.95 -15.62
CA ILE A 221 -2.05 0.63 -16.77
C ILE A 221 -2.46 -0.69 -17.43
N ALA A 222 -2.77 -1.72 -16.63
CA ALA A 222 -3.23 -3.01 -17.15
C ALA A 222 -4.54 -2.89 -17.93
N ASP A 223 -5.47 -2.04 -17.47
CA ASP A 223 -6.71 -1.79 -18.22
C ASP A 223 -6.47 -1.03 -19.52
N ALA A 224 -5.57 -0.04 -19.53
CA ALA A 224 -5.19 0.66 -20.73
C ALA A 224 -4.53 -0.29 -21.76
N GLN A 225 -3.69 -1.21 -21.29
CA GLN A 225 -3.09 -2.25 -22.12
C GLN A 225 -4.14 -3.17 -22.73
N ARG A 226 -5.07 -3.65 -21.90
CA ARG A 226 -6.19 -4.49 -22.36
C ARG A 226 -7.05 -3.79 -23.42
N PHE A 227 -7.29 -2.49 -23.26
CA PHE A 227 -7.99 -1.69 -24.26
C PHE A 227 -7.17 -1.61 -25.58
N ALA A 228 -5.87 -1.34 -25.49
CA ALA A 228 -5.00 -1.30 -26.65
C ALA A 228 -4.99 -2.63 -27.42
N ASP A 229 -4.96 -3.78 -26.71
CA ASP A 229 -5.03 -5.11 -27.29
C ASP A 229 -6.31 -5.33 -28.11
N ILE A 230 -7.44 -4.84 -27.59
CA ILE A 230 -8.73 -4.92 -28.29
C ILE A 230 -8.70 -4.06 -29.58
N VAL A 231 -8.18 -2.85 -29.50
CA VAL A 231 -8.10 -1.94 -30.66
C VAL A 231 -7.17 -2.48 -31.74
N ILE A 232 -6.05 -3.09 -31.33
CA ILE A 232 -5.07 -3.67 -32.27
C ILE A 232 -5.58 -5.00 -32.84
N GLY A 233 -6.54 -5.65 -32.18
CA GLY A 233 -7.04 -6.98 -32.57
C GLY A 233 -6.07 -8.13 -32.29
N ALA A 234 -5.08 -7.89 -31.46
CA ALA A 234 -4.11 -8.88 -31.03
C ALA A 234 -3.80 -8.69 -29.55
N PRO A 235 -3.79 -9.76 -28.73
CA PRO A 235 -3.30 -9.63 -27.37
C PRO A 235 -1.87 -9.12 -27.43
N HIS A 236 -1.58 -8.07 -26.67
CA HIS A 236 -0.22 -7.70 -26.41
C HIS A 236 0.42 -8.88 -25.66
N THR A 237 1.05 -9.75 -26.39
CA THR A 237 2.10 -10.55 -25.81
C THR A 237 3.19 -9.55 -25.44
N LEU A 238 3.20 -9.10 -24.16
CA LEU A 238 4.49 -8.86 -23.57
C LEU A 238 5.28 -10.09 -24.00
N SER A 239 6.21 -9.92 -24.92
CA SER A 239 7.31 -10.85 -25.01
C SER A 239 8.10 -10.65 -23.71
N VAL A 240 7.53 -11.16 -22.63
CA VAL A 240 8.34 -11.62 -21.53
C VAL A 240 9.25 -12.59 -22.23
N PRO A 241 10.55 -12.26 -22.41
CA PRO A 241 11.45 -13.19 -23.07
C PRO A 241 11.19 -14.54 -22.42
N GLU A 242 11.17 -15.65 -23.18
CA GLU A 242 11.03 -17.00 -22.62
C GLU A 242 11.96 -17.24 -21.42
N ASN A 243 12.96 -16.41 -21.25
CA ASN A 243 13.97 -16.31 -20.19
C ASN A 243 13.61 -15.34 -19.04
N ALA A 244 12.41 -14.80 -18.94
CA ALA A 244 12.05 -13.98 -17.78
C ALA A 244 11.87 -14.81 -16.50
N HIS A 245 11.75 -16.12 -16.62
CA HIS A 245 12.04 -17.03 -15.53
C HIS A 245 13.55 -17.30 -15.51
N VAL A 246 14.32 -16.35 -14.95
CA VAL A 246 15.72 -16.62 -14.62
C VAL A 246 15.71 -17.86 -13.74
N THR A 247 16.28 -18.94 -14.24
CA THR A 247 16.40 -20.16 -13.46
C THR A 247 17.30 -19.90 -12.25
N ARG A 248 17.20 -20.74 -11.21
CA ARG A 248 18.09 -20.64 -10.05
C ARG A 248 19.57 -20.70 -10.47
N GLU A 249 19.90 -21.54 -11.42
CA GLU A 249 21.26 -21.68 -11.98
C GLU A 249 21.75 -20.41 -12.66
N GLU A 250 20.90 -19.75 -13.45
CA GLU A 250 21.24 -18.48 -14.10
C GLU A 250 21.39 -17.36 -13.08
N ALA A 251 20.52 -17.30 -12.07
CA ALA A 251 20.65 -16.32 -10.98
C ALA A 251 21.92 -16.56 -10.14
N ILE A 252 22.27 -17.83 -9.87
CA ILE A 252 23.52 -18.19 -9.21
C ILE A 252 24.73 -17.79 -10.05
N SER A 253 24.67 -17.97 -11.37
CA SER A 253 25.77 -17.56 -12.27
C SER A 253 26.03 -16.04 -12.28
N LYS A 254 25.04 -15.24 -11.94
CA LYS A 254 25.13 -13.77 -11.83
C LYS A 254 25.64 -13.29 -10.46
N LYS A 255 25.68 -14.16 -9.45
CA LYS A 255 26.09 -13.83 -8.10
C LYS A 255 27.55 -13.37 -8.07
N GLY A 256 27.79 -12.19 -7.48
CA GLY A 256 29.12 -11.60 -7.38
C GLY A 256 29.64 -10.92 -8.65
N ILE A 257 28.89 -10.85 -9.73
CA ILE A 257 29.27 -10.11 -10.93
C ILE A 257 29.00 -8.61 -10.71
N LEU A 258 30.08 -7.82 -10.69
CA LEU A 258 29.99 -6.37 -10.65
C LEU A 258 29.94 -5.84 -12.09
N SER A 259 28.79 -5.34 -12.50
CA SER A 259 28.64 -4.67 -13.81
C SER A 259 28.56 -3.17 -13.63
N PRO A 260 29.04 -2.36 -14.58
CA PRO A 260 28.88 -0.92 -14.55
C PRO A 260 27.39 -0.56 -14.47
N PRO A 261 26.98 0.48 -13.71
CA PRO A 261 25.59 0.83 -13.55
C PRO A 261 25.01 1.42 -14.84
N THR A 262 24.32 0.61 -15.60
CA THR A 262 23.45 1.03 -16.70
C THR A 262 22.07 0.47 -16.45
N VAL A 263 21.02 1.14 -16.92
CA VAL A 263 19.63 0.70 -16.72
C VAL A 263 19.42 -0.77 -17.15
N GLY A 264 20.05 -1.19 -18.25
CA GLY A 264 19.97 -2.60 -18.71
C GLY A 264 20.74 -3.58 -17.80
N CYS A 265 21.80 -3.12 -17.11
CA CYS A 265 22.59 -3.97 -16.21
C CYS A 265 21.93 -4.12 -14.83
N GLU A 266 21.18 -3.13 -14.34
CA GLU A 266 20.53 -3.20 -13.02
C GLU A 266 19.47 -4.32 -12.98
N GLY A 267 18.68 -4.47 -14.04
CA GLY A 267 17.73 -5.59 -14.14
C GLY A 267 18.41 -6.96 -14.11
N ASN A 268 19.65 -7.06 -14.66
CA ASN A 268 20.44 -8.28 -14.65
C ASN A 268 21.06 -8.63 -13.28
N ARG A 269 21.08 -7.70 -12.34
CA ARG A 269 21.60 -7.91 -10.98
C ARG A 269 20.56 -8.51 -10.03
N CYS A 270 19.31 -8.61 -10.44
CA CYS A 270 18.26 -9.20 -9.62
C CYS A 270 18.58 -10.66 -9.28
N LEU A 271 18.71 -10.96 -7.98
CA LEU A 271 19.00 -12.30 -7.45
C LEU A 271 17.75 -12.98 -6.88
N HIS A 272 16.56 -12.41 -7.07
CA HIS A 272 15.33 -12.95 -6.50
C HIS A 272 15.42 -13.19 -4.97
N CYS A 273 15.16 -12.18 -4.15
CA CYS A 273 15.42 -12.08 -2.71
C CYS A 273 15.20 -13.39 -1.90
N ASN A 274 14.13 -14.14 -2.18
CA ASN A 274 13.80 -15.37 -1.47
C ASN A 274 14.20 -16.64 -2.24
N THR A 275 14.94 -16.52 -3.34
CA THR A 275 15.26 -17.64 -4.22
C THR A 275 16.76 -17.87 -4.35
N VAL A 276 17.55 -16.79 -4.44
CA VAL A 276 19.00 -16.91 -4.67
C VAL A 276 19.83 -16.04 -3.74
N CYS A 277 19.33 -14.88 -3.29
CA CYS A 277 20.12 -13.98 -2.47
C CYS A 277 20.47 -14.57 -1.10
N GLN A 278 21.74 -14.94 -0.93
CA GLN A 278 22.32 -15.52 0.30
C GLN A 278 23.57 -14.75 0.73
N VAL A 279 23.76 -13.52 0.22
CA VAL A 279 24.98 -12.73 0.44
C VAL A 279 25.33 -12.62 1.93
N CYS A 280 24.34 -12.37 2.79
CA CYS A 280 24.58 -12.27 4.24
C CYS A 280 25.07 -13.57 4.89
N ALA A 281 24.72 -14.73 4.33
CA ALA A 281 25.26 -16.03 4.78
C ALA A 281 26.67 -16.25 4.24
N ASP A 282 26.91 -15.88 2.96
CA ASP A 282 28.20 -16.09 2.28
C ASP A 282 29.33 -15.25 2.88
N VAL A 283 29.02 -13.98 3.25
CA VAL A 283 30.03 -13.03 3.77
C VAL A 283 30.22 -13.10 5.27
N CYS A 284 29.41 -13.91 5.97
CA CYS A 284 29.50 -14.02 7.44
C CYS A 284 30.71 -14.86 7.85
N PRO A 285 31.75 -14.29 8.46
CA PRO A 285 32.95 -15.04 8.83
C PRO A 285 32.68 -16.08 9.93
N ASN A 286 31.68 -15.82 10.76
CA ASN A 286 31.28 -16.71 11.85
C ASN A 286 30.15 -17.67 11.50
N ARG A 287 29.64 -17.60 10.24
CA ARG A 287 28.51 -18.40 9.78
C ARG A 287 27.25 -18.27 10.66
N ALA A 288 27.06 -17.07 11.24
CA ALA A 288 25.91 -16.77 12.06
C ALA A 288 24.59 -16.65 11.27
N ASN A 289 24.66 -16.41 9.96
CA ASN A 289 23.50 -16.42 9.08
C ASN A 289 23.44 -17.77 8.36
N VAL A 290 22.37 -18.53 8.61
CA VAL A 290 22.18 -19.89 8.12
C VAL A 290 21.04 -19.90 7.10
N VAL A 291 21.29 -20.52 5.96
CA VAL A 291 20.27 -20.71 4.91
C VAL A 291 19.41 -21.92 5.27
N ILE A 292 18.11 -21.71 5.31
CA ILE A 292 17.11 -22.77 5.52
C ILE A 292 16.35 -22.97 4.23
N GLU A 293 16.48 -24.12 3.61
CA GLU A 293 15.76 -24.48 2.40
C GLU A 293 14.27 -24.73 2.71
N LEU A 294 13.40 -24.12 1.93
CA LEU A 294 11.96 -24.24 2.02
C LEU A 294 11.37 -24.95 0.79
N PRO A 295 10.17 -25.54 0.90
CA PRO A 295 9.49 -26.12 -0.25
C PRO A 295 9.31 -25.12 -1.41
N GLY A 296 9.43 -25.62 -2.65
CA GLY A 296 9.29 -24.81 -3.87
C GLY A 296 10.55 -24.04 -4.28
N GLY A 297 11.74 -24.45 -3.80
CA GLY A 297 13.03 -23.85 -4.18
C GLY A 297 13.28 -22.47 -3.60
N ARG A 298 12.50 -22.07 -2.60
CA ARG A 298 12.72 -20.86 -1.81
C ARG A 298 13.66 -21.16 -0.63
N HIS A 299 14.16 -20.13 0.00
CA HIS A 299 14.91 -20.24 1.24
C HIS A 299 14.60 -19.10 2.19
N GLU A 300 14.94 -19.27 3.44
CA GLU A 300 14.92 -18.24 4.47
C GLU A 300 16.30 -18.16 5.13
N ILE A 301 16.66 -16.99 5.64
CA ILE A 301 17.90 -16.80 6.37
C ILE A 301 17.58 -16.68 7.84
N LEU A 302 18.06 -17.65 8.62
CA LEU A 302 18.00 -17.63 10.08
C LEU A 302 19.31 -17.06 10.65
N HIS A 303 19.20 -16.08 11.52
CA HIS A 303 20.36 -15.60 12.27
C HIS A 303 20.55 -16.39 13.56
N VAL A 304 21.77 -16.74 13.90
CA VAL A 304 22.11 -17.45 15.15
C VAL A 304 22.92 -16.53 16.05
N ASP A 305 22.28 -15.97 17.06
CA ASP A 305 22.81 -14.93 17.94
C ASP A 305 24.20 -15.30 18.52
N ARG A 306 24.33 -16.44 19.16
CA ARG A 306 25.59 -16.86 19.80
C ARG A 306 26.79 -17.00 18.84
N MET A 307 26.55 -17.14 17.56
CA MET A 307 27.60 -17.23 16.53
C MET A 307 27.99 -15.85 15.99
N CYS A 308 27.18 -14.83 16.24
CA CYS A 308 27.42 -13.47 15.77
C CYS A 308 28.36 -12.71 16.70
N ASN A 309 29.31 -11.98 16.12
CA ASN A 309 30.15 -11.01 16.83
C ASN A 309 29.87 -9.56 16.36
N GLU A 310 28.75 -9.35 15.70
CA GLU A 310 28.29 -8.03 15.20
C GLU A 310 29.33 -7.29 14.34
N CYS A 311 30.14 -8.00 13.57
CA CYS A 311 31.19 -7.39 12.74
C CYS A 311 30.66 -6.51 11.59
N GLY A 312 29.36 -6.53 11.30
CA GLY A 312 28.73 -5.70 10.28
C GLY A 312 28.93 -6.14 8.82
N ASN A 313 29.73 -7.17 8.53
CA ASN A 313 29.97 -7.59 7.15
C ASN A 313 28.69 -7.88 6.37
N CYS A 314 27.73 -8.56 6.99
CA CYS A 314 26.47 -8.89 6.34
C CYS A 314 25.62 -7.65 5.99
N ALA A 315 25.75 -6.57 6.75
CA ALA A 315 25.10 -5.29 6.44
C ALA A 315 25.84 -4.55 5.30
N VAL A 316 27.18 -4.50 5.35
CA VAL A 316 27.98 -3.82 4.32
C VAL A 316 27.78 -4.43 2.93
N PHE A 317 27.63 -5.74 2.84
CA PHE A 317 27.46 -6.45 1.58
C PHE A 317 25.98 -6.70 1.20
N CYS A 318 25.01 -6.26 2.04
CA CYS A 318 23.59 -6.42 1.72
C CYS A 318 23.19 -5.52 0.55
N PRO A 319 22.65 -6.07 -0.56
CA PRO A 319 22.22 -5.26 -1.69
C PRO A 319 20.91 -4.48 -1.41
N TYR A 320 20.27 -4.71 -0.26
CA TYR A 320 18.98 -4.13 0.14
C TYR A 320 19.10 -3.15 1.31
N ASP A 321 20.30 -2.71 1.65
CA ASP A 321 20.56 -1.78 2.75
C ASP A 321 20.00 -2.26 4.12
N SER A 322 19.97 -3.58 4.32
CA SER A 322 19.53 -4.22 5.56
C SER A 322 20.73 -4.54 6.46
N ALA A 323 20.46 -4.67 7.75
CA ALA A 323 21.42 -5.18 8.74
C ALA A 323 21.03 -6.61 9.16
N PRO A 324 21.37 -7.66 8.38
CA PRO A 324 20.88 -9.01 8.59
C PRO A 324 21.11 -9.59 9.99
N TYR A 325 22.12 -9.13 10.71
CA TYR A 325 22.37 -9.53 12.08
C TYR A 325 21.34 -8.97 13.09
N ARG A 326 20.51 -8.00 12.67
CA ARG A 326 19.37 -7.45 13.44
C ARG A 326 18.03 -7.79 12.81
N ASP A 327 17.96 -7.69 11.48
CA ASP A 327 16.69 -7.73 10.74
C ASP A 327 16.21 -9.16 10.50
N LYS A 328 17.13 -10.14 10.48
CA LYS A 328 16.75 -11.54 10.26
C LYS A 328 16.21 -12.17 11.53
N PHE A 329 15.23 -13.09 11.34
CA PHE A 329 14.66 -13.82 12.44
C PHE A 329 15.75 -14.61 13.17
N THR A 330 15.87 -14.43 14.48
CA THR A 330 17.04 -14.84 15.25
C THR A 330 16.74 -16.06 16.11
N LEU A 331 17.62 -17.08 16.03
CA LEU A 331 17.67 -18.19 16.96
C LEU A 331 18.57 -17.79 18.14
N PHE A 332 17.98 -17.69 19.32
CA PHE A 332 18.69 -17.54 20.58
C PHE A 332 18.95 -18.92 21.21
N LEU A 333 20.18 -19.17 21.64
CA LEU A 333 20.57 -20.42 22.27
C LEU A 333 20.59 -20.34 23.79
N THR A 334 20.50 -19.14 24.37
CA THR A 334 20.49 -18.89 25.80
C THR A 334 19.45 -17.88 26.20
N ARG A 335 18.97 -17.98 27.43
CA ARG A 335 18.03 -17.01 28.00
C ARG A 335 18.68 -15.61 28.11
N SER A 336 19.95 -15.54 28.52
CA SER A 336 20.66 -14.25 28.58
C SER A 336 20.77 -13.58 27.22
N GLY A 337 21.15 -14.32 26.16
CA GLY A 337 21.19 -13.74 24.80
C GLY A 337 19.82 -13.24 24.33
N PHE A 338 18.75 -13.97 24.63
CA PHE A 338 17.40 -13.52 24.32
C PHE A 338 17.00 -12.24 25.07
N ASP A 339 17.34 -12.12 26.37
CA ASP A 339 16.95 -10.98 27.19
C ASP A 339 17.82 -9.75 26.93
N GLU A 340 19.10 -9.91 26.56
CA GLU A 340 20.04 -8.83 26.24
C GLU A 340 19.75 -8.20 24.87
N SER A 341 19.36 -9.01 23.89
CA SER A 341 19.01 -8.54 22.55
C SER A 341 17.54 -8.08 22.48
N GLN A 342 17.28 -6.80 22.74
CA GLN A 342 15.91 -6.28 22.79
C GLN A 342 15.29 -5.97 21.42
N GLU A 343 16.10 -5.77 20.40
CA GLU A 343 15.64 -5.34 19.06
C GLU A 343 15.36 -6.52 18.13
N ASN A 344 16.13 -7.59 18.20
CA ASN A 344 16.00 -8.72 17.29
C ASN A 344 14.71 -9.49 17.52
N GLN A 345 13.94 -9.65 16.46
CA GLN A 345 12.84 -10.62 16.44
C GLN A 345 13.42 -12.04 16.36
N GLY A 346 12.81 -12.99 17.04
CA GLY A 346 13.35 -14.34 17.03
C GLY A 346 12.75 -15.25 18.10
N PHE A 347 13.40 -16.37 18.34
CA PHE A 347 12.92 -17.37 19.28
C PHE A 347 14.03 -18.06 20.07
N LEU A 348 13.68 -18.48 21.27
CA LEU A 348 14.49 -19.29 22.16
C LEU A 348 13.78 -20.64 22.42
N PRO A 349 14.37 -21.78 22.07
CA PRO A 349 13.83 -23.08 22.45
C PRO A 349 13.82 -23.28 23.98
N LEU A 350 12.64 -23.62 24.54
CA LEU A 350 12.46 -23.83 25.97
C LEU A 350 12.55 -25.32 26.39
N GLY A 351 12.65 -26.22 25.41
CA GLY A 351 12.51 -27.66 25.62
C GLY A 351 11.05 -28.13 25.52
N GLY A 352 10.87 -29.45 25.33
CA GLY A 352 9.54 -30.06 25.19
C GLY A 352 8.73 -29.56 23.98
N GLY A 353 9.40 -29.02 22.95
CA GLY A 353 8.77 -28.48 21.75
C GLY A 353 8.33 -27.01 21.85
N LYS A 354 8.38 -26.43 23.04
CA LYS A 354 7.96 -25.03 23.26
C LYS A 354 9.04 -24.03 22.89
N LEU A 355 8.60 -22.86 22.41
CA LEU A 355 9.43 -21.71 22.03
C LEU A 355 9.03 -20.48 22.82
N LEU A 356 9.99 -19.69 23.27
CA LEU A 356 9.76 -18.31 23.67
C LEU A 356 10.04 -17.42 22.45
N ILE A 357 9.06 -16.70 22.00
CA ILE A 357 9.10 -15.92 20.74
C ILE A 357 9.06 -14.44 21.07
N ARG A 358 9.90 -13.64 20.39
CA ARG A 358 9.79 -12.18 20.31
C ARG A 358 9.41 -11.82 18.90
N LEU A 359 8.24 -11.20 18.75
CA LEU A 359 7.71 -10.76 17.47
C LEU A 359 6.94 -9.43 17.65
N GLU A 360 7.24 -8.44 16.83
CA GLU A 360 6.60 -7.11 16.89
C GLU A 360 6.62 -6.49 18.31
N GLY A 361 7.73 -6.61 19.01
CA GLY A 361 7.90 -6.09 20.37
C GLY A 361 7.16 -6.86 21.48
N LYS A 362 6.46 -7.95 21.15
CA LYS A 362 5.78 -8.81 22.11
C LYS A 362 6.59 -10.07 22.37
N VAL A 363 6.58 -10.54 23.62
CA VAL A 363 7.20 -11.79 24.02
C VAL A 363 6.12 -12.75 24.53
N PHE A 364 6.08 -13.94 23.96
CA PHE A 364 5.09 -14.97 24.32
C PHE A 364 5.66 -16.38 24.12
N GLU A 365 5.09 -17.35 24.82
CA GLU A 365 5.39 -18.77 24.60
C GLU A 365 4.45 -19.32 23.51
N ALA A 366 4.97 -20.19 22.66
CA ALA A 366 4.22 -20.90 21.63
C ALA A 366 4.65 -22.37 21.55
N ASP A 367 3.73 -23.21 21.16
CA ASP A 367 3.99 -24.60 20.80
C ASP A 367 3.69 -24.75 19.30
N PRO A 368 4.73 -24.86 18.43
CA PRO A 368 4.52 -24.95 16.98
C PRO A 368 3.68 -26.16 16.52
N ALA A 369 3.51 -27.16 17.40
CA ALA A 369 2.70 -28.33 17.09
C ALA A 369 1.19 -28.09 17.28
N THR A 370 0.83 -27.07 18.07
CA THR A 370 -0.57 -26.81 18.47
C THR A 370 -1.04 -25.38 18.21
N ASP A 371 -0.13 -24.44 18.02
CA ASP A 371 -0.44 -23.02 17.80
C ASP A 371 -0.42 -22.67 16.32
N ASP A 372 -1.57 -22.36 15.74
CA ASP A 372 -1.78 -21.90 14.37
C ASP A 372 -1.57 -20.36 14.21
N ARG A 373 -0.60 -19.75 14.91
CA ARG A 373 -0.42 -18.28 14.90
C ARG A 373 0.69 -17.82 13.97
#